data_443f6154b249c31f1b8b07249a1d5efa
#
_entry.id   443f6154b249c31f1b8b07249a1d5efa
#
_cell.length_a   1.000
_cell.length_b   1.000
_cell.length_c   1.000
_cell.angle_alpha   90.00
_cell.angle_beta   90.00
_cell.angle_gamma   90.00
#
_symmetry.space_group_name_H-M   'P 1'
#
loop_
_entity.id
_entity.type
_entity.pdbx_description
1 polymer ?
#
loop_
_entity_poly.entity_id
_entity_poly.type
_entity_poly.pdbx_seq_one_letter_code
_entity_poly.pdbx_strand_id
1 'polypeptide(L)'
;MYHTLTKEEIYTALDERHSPETQKLLSAGNVAIAGLGGLGSNVAYALARIGVGHLHLIDFDVVDITNLNRQQYFMEHIGMYKTDALKSLLLQINPYLDIRTDCVKVTDDNLQELFADATIVCEAFDNLEAKAMLVNGILEHFPEKKLVSATGMAGYGSSNTIITKRIMKNFYLCGDGVTAPTYGHGLMAPRVAICAAHEANMITRLILGEEEI
;
A
#
# COMPACT_ATOMS: atom_id res chain seq x y z
N MET A 1 14.13 -24.78 18.30
CA MET A 1 14.30 -23.33 18.56
C MET A 1 14.38 -22.68 17.18
N TYR A 2 13.45 -21.79 16.83
CA TYR A 2 13.56 -21.02 15.58
C TYR A 2 14.72 -20.05 15.75
N HIS A 3 15.69 -20.09 14.84
CA HIS A 3 16.76 -19.10 14.76
C HIS A 3 16.14 -17.77 14.31
N THR A 4 16.24 -16.73 15.12
CA THR A 4 15.85 -15.39 14.70
C THR A 4 16.98 -14.85 13.81
N LEU A 5 16.65 -14.62 12.53
CA LEU A 5 17.60 -14.06 11.59
C LEU A 5 18.04 -12.65 12.01
N THR A 6 19.29 -12.33 11.84
CA THR A 6 19.82 -10.98 12.04
C THR A 6 19.39 -10.05 10.90
N LYS A 7 19.51 -8.75 11.13
CA LYS A 7 19.28 -7.75 10.08
C LYS A 7 20.20 -7.99 8.88
N GLU A 8 21.46 -8.27 9.14
CA GLU A 8 22.47 -8.53 8.12
C GLU A 8 22.12 -9.75 7.26
N GLU A 9 21.71 -10.86 7.86
CA GLU A 9 21.31 -12.06 7.13
C GLU A 9 20.11 -11.80 6.20
N ILE A 10 19.09 -11.05 6.68
CA ILE A 10 17.92 -10.71 5.85
C ILE A 10 18.32 -9.81 4.69
N TYR A 11 19.10 -8.76 4.94
CA TYR A 11 19.48 -7.82 3.89
C TYR A 11 20.47 -8.40 2.91
N THR A 12 21.40 -9.27 3.34
CA THR A 12 22.26 -10.04 2.42
C THR A 12 21.44 -10.92 1.47
N ALA A 13 20.41 -11.59 1.99
CA ALA A 13 19.52 -12.40 1.14
C ALA A 13 18.72 -11.55 0.14
N LEU A 14 18.31 -10.34 0.51
CA LEU A 14 17.68 -9.40 -0.40
C LEU A 14 18.66 -8.86 -1.45
N ASP A 15 19.88 -8.53 -1.06
CA ASP A 15 20.95 -8.10 -1.97
C ASP A 15 21.25 -9.16 -3.04
N GLU A 16 21.27 -10.43 -2.67
CA GLU A 16 21.46 -11.56 -3.61
C GLU A 16 20.33 -11.65 -4.65
N ARG A 17 19.12 -11.19 -4.32
CA ARG A 17 17.93 -11.24 -5.22
C ARG A 17 17.76 -9.99 -6.05
N HIS A 18 18.07 -8.83 -5.50
CA HIS A 18 17.76 -7.54 -6.12
C HIS A 18 18.99 -6.81 -6.64
N SER A 19 20.18 -7.16 -6.26
CA SER A 19 21.47 -6.46 -6.20
C SER A 19 21.57 -5.48 -5.03
N PRO A 20 22.79 -5.24 -4.50
CA PRO A 20 23.00 -4.28 -3.41
C PRO A 20 22.56 -2.85 -3.73
N GLU A 21 22.75 -2.42 -4.98
CA GLU A 21 22.35 -1.08 -5.44
C GLU A 21 20.83 -0.92 -5.41
N THR A 22 20.11 -1.89 -5.95
CA THR A 22 18.63 -1.91 -5.94
C THR A 22 18.11 -1.95 -4.51
N GLN A 23 18.66 -2.85 -3.67
CA GLN A 23 18.22 -2.98 -2.29
C GLN A 23 18.50 -1.72 -1.47
N LYS A 24 19.59 -1.03 -1.72
CA LYS A 24 19.89 0.27 -1.10
C LYS A 24 18.81 1.31 -1.39
N LEU A 25 18.32 1.39 -2.62
CA LEU A 25 17.23 2.30 -3.00
C LEU A 25 15.92 1.89 -2.34
N LEU A 26 15.58 0.59 -2.35
CA LEU A 26 14.38 0.07 -1.68
C LEU A 26 14.41 0.36 -0.17
N SER A 27 15.54 0.15 0.48
CA SER A 27 15.71 0.40 1.91
C SER A 27 15.63 1.88 2.29
N ALA A 28 15.89 2.79 1.34
CA ALA A 28 15.70 4.23 1.51
C ALA A 28 14.27 4.70 1.17
N GLY A 29 13.46 3.83 0.58
CA GLY A 29 12.07 4.15 0.21
C GLY A 29 11.22 4.51 1.43
N ASN A 30 10.45 5.60 1.32
CA ASN A 30 9.55 6.09 2.36
C ASN A 30 8.13 6.25 1.76
N VAL A 31 7.23 5.35 2.15
CA VAL A 31 5.90 5.20 1.56
C VAL A 31 4.82 5.33 2.65
N ALA A 32 3.92 6.30 2.49
CA ALA A 32 2.71 6.37 3.28
C ALA A 32 1.56 5.62 2.57
N ILE A 33 0.87 4.75 3.29
CA ILE A 33 -0.26 3.97 2.80
C ILE A 33 -1.50 4.40 3.57
N ALA A 34 -2.40 5.08 2.89
CA ALA A 34 -3.64 5.60 3.44
C ALA A 34 -4.81 4.67 3.10
N GLY A 35 -5.35 4.03 4.13
CA GLY A 35 -6.32 2.94 4.02
C GLY A 35 -5.62 1.58 4.00
N LEU A 36 -5.96 0.73 4.97
CA LEU A 36 -5.35 -0.60 5.15
C LEU A 36 -6.35 -1.73 4.86
N GLY A 37 -7.27 -1.44 3.94
CA GLY A 37 -8.25 -2.39 3.44
C GLY A 37 -7.68 -3.40 2.44
N GLY A 38 -8.50 -3.78 1.45
CA GLY A 38 -8.12 -4.75 0.42
C GLY A 38 -6.91 -4.35 -0.40
N LEU A 39 -6.79 -3.08 -0.77
CA LEU A 39 -5.63 -2.56 -1.51
C LEU A 39 -4.44 -2.36 -0.57
N GLY A 40 -4.55 -1.46 0.41
CA GLY A 40 -3.41 -1.05 1.22
C GLY A 40 -2.76 -2.17 2.02
N SER A 41 -3.53 -3.15 2.54
CA SER A 41 -2.92 -4.30 3.22
C SER A 41 -2.08 -5.18 2.27
N ASN A 42 -2.55 -5.40 1.04
CA ASN A 42 -1.80 -6.13 0.02
C ASN A 42 -0.57 -5.35 -0.47
N VAL A 43 -0.69 -4.03 -0.68
CA VAL A 43 0.44 -3.16 -1.04
C VAL A 43 1.52 -3.18 0.04
N ALA A 44 1.13 -2.96 1.32
CA ALA A 44 2.06 -2.98 2.44
C ALA A 44 2.80 -4.32 2.54
N TYR A 45 2.09 -5.42 2.35
CA TYR A 45 2.66 -6.77 2.36
C TYR A 45 3.70 -6.96 1.24
N ALA A 46 3.39 -6.50 0.03
CA ALA A 46 4.31 -6.59 -1.11
C ALA A 46 5.57 -5.75 -0.88
N LEU A 47 5.42 -4.49 -0.42
CA LEU A 47 6.54 -3.59 -0.15
C LEU A 47 7.45 -4.08 0.99
N ALA A 48 6.85 -4.64 2.06
CA ALA A 48 7.62 -5.24 3.16
C ALA A 48 8.47 -6.42 2.70
N ARG A 49 7.95 -7.27 1.80
CA ARG A 49 8.67 -8.44 1.26
C ARG A 49 9.88 -8.09 0.43
N ILE A 50 9.86 -6.98 -0.28
CA ILE A 50 11.01 -6.51 -1.07
C ILE A 50 11.95 -5.60 -0.29
N GLY A 51 11.69 -5.38 1.02
CA GLY A 51 12.56 -4.63 1.90
C GLY A 51 12.51 -3.11 1.72
N VAL A 52 11.33 -2.54 1.37
CA VAL A 52 11.13 -1.09 1.45
C VAL A 52 11.30 -0.66 2.91
N GLY A 53 12.20 0.29 3.15
CA GLY A 53 12.71 0.56 4.51
C GLY A 53 11.74 1.24 5.43
N HIS A 54 10.93 2.18 4.93
CA HIS A 54 10.04 3.00 5.75
C HIS A 54 8.61 2.93 5.24
N LEU A 55 7.70 2.42 6.08
CA LEU A 55 6.28 2.33 5.80
C LEU A 55 5.49 3.10 6.85
N HIS A 56 4.64 4.02 6.41
CA HIS A 56 3.71 4.73 7.27
C HIS A 56 2.29 4.22 6.99
N LEU A 57 1.70 3.52 7.96
CA LEU A 57 0.40 2.87 7.86
C LEU A 57 -0.66 3.74 8.53
N ILE A 58 -1.68 4.17 7.77
CA ILE A 58 -2.71 5.10 8.23
C ILE A 58 -4.09 4.50 7.98
N ASP A 59 -4.84 4.24 9.05
CA ASP A 59 -6.23 3.76 9.00
C ASP A 59 -6.85 3.96 10.40
N PHE A 60 -8.17 4.09 10.51
CA PHE A 60 -8.87 4.24 11.80
C PHE A 60 -9.80 3.07 12.10
N ASP A 61 -9.96 2.14 11.17
CA ASP A 61 -10.86 1.00 11.30
C ASP A 61 -10.27 -0.14 12.15
N VAL A 62 -11.16 -1.00 12.61
CA VAL A 62 -10.83 -2.33 13.14
C VAL A 62 -11.03 -3.40 12.07
N VAL A 63 -10.37 -4.53 12.25
CA VAL A 63 -10.55 -5.71 11.40
C VAL A 63 -11.91 -6.34 11.67
N ASP A 64 -12.71 -6.52 10.63
CA ASP A 64 -14.01 -7.16 10.65
C ASP A 64 -13.99 -8.48 9.87
N ILE A 65 -14.90 -9.41 10.22
CA ILE A 65 -14.99 -10.71 9.55
C ILE A 65 -15.20 -10.60 8.04
N THR A 66 -15.91 -9.55 7.58
CA THR A 66 -16.14 -9.30 6.15
C THR A 66 -14.90 -8.84 5.41
N ASN A 67 -13.84 -8.50 6.13
CA ASN A 67 -12.56 -8.09 5.56
C ASN A 67 -11.71 -9.28 5.11
N LEU A 68 -11.89 -10.45 5.73
CA LEU A 68 -11.05 -11.63 5.52
C LEU A 68 -11.12 -12.19 4.09
N ASN A 69 -12.14 -11.80 3.32
CA ASN A 69 -12.29 -12.25 1.94
C ASN A 69 -11.30 -11.60 0.95
N ARG A 70 -10.57 -10.52 1.37
CA ARG A 70 -9.67 -9.78 0.45
C ARG A 70 -8.54 -8.98 1.12
N GLN A 71 -8.51 -8.90 2.46
CA GLN A 71 -7.48 -8.18 3.22
C GLN A 71 -6.48 -9.18 3.83
N GLN A 72 -5.29 -8.75 4.17
CA GLN A 72 -4.19 -9.60 4.65
C GLN A 72 -4.31 -10.00 6.14
N TYR A 73 -5.50 -9.92 6.69
CA TYR A 73 -5.78 -10.28 8.09
C TYR A 73 -6.24 -11.72 8.23
N PHE A 74 -6.06 -12.27 9.42
CA PHE A 74 -6.53 -13.60 9.84
C PHE A 74 -7.60 -13.48 10.92
N MET A 75 -8.25 -14.59 11.26
CA MET A 75 -9.33 -14.63 12.27
C MET A 75 -8.90 -14.07 13.63
N GLU A 76 -7.64 -14.28 14.02
CA GLU A 76 -7.07 -13.78 15.28
C GLU A 76 -6.98 -12.25 15.36
N HIS A 77 -7.04 -11.55 14.21
CA HIS A 77 -6.96 -10.09 14.15
C HIS A 77 -8.34 -9.41 14.26
N ILE A 78 -9.46 -10.18 14.24
CA ILE A 78 -10.80 -9.58 14.30
C ILE A 78 -10.94 -8.76 15.57
N GLY A 79 -11.37 -7.49 15.42
CA GLY A 79 -11.50 -6.51 16.49
C GLY A 79 -10.24 -5.71 16.83
N MET A 80 -9.07 -6.05 16.28
CA MET A 80 -7.86 -5.23 16.39
C MET A 80 -7.94 -4.04 15.45
N TYR A 81 -7.30 -2.92 15.79
CA TYR A 81 -7.08 -1.86 14.83
C TYR A 81 -6.24 -2.36 13.65
N LYS A 82 -6.62 -1.98 12.42
CA LYS A 82 -5.92 -2.43 11.21
C LYS A 82 -4.45 -2.04 11.21
N THR A 83 -4.12 -0.87 11.75
CA THR A 83 -2.73 -0.40 11.91
C THR A 83 -1.89 -1.35 12.75
N ASP A 84 -2.40 -1.81 13.89
CA ASP A 84 -1.68 -2.71 14.80
C ASP A 84 -1.59 -4.12 14.23
N ALA A 85 -2.71 -4.62 13.71
CA ALA A 85 -2.77 -5.94 13.07
C ALA A 85 -1.80 -6.04 11.90
N LEU A 86 -1.81 -5.06 10.99
CA LEU A 86 -0.93 -5.07 9.83
C LEU A 86 0.53 -4.91 10.22
N LYS A 87 0.86 -3.99 11.13
CA LYS A 87 2.23 -3.84 11.65
C LYS A 87 2.76 -5.17 12.20
N SER A 88 1.96 -5.87 13.00
CA SER A 88 2.37 -7.17 13.56
C SER A 88 2.67 -8.22 12.49
N LEU A 89 1.89 -8.24 11.41
CA LEU A 89 2.09 -9.14 10.28
C LEU A 89 3.35 -8.79 9.47
N LEU A 90 3.57 -7.50 9.20
CA LEU A 90 4.74 -7.06 8.43
C LEU A 90 6.05 -7.32 9.19
N LEU A 91 6.05 -7.16 10.50
CA LEU A 91 7.21 -7.49 11.36
C LEU A 91 7.52 -8.99 11.41
N GLN A 92 6.57 -9.87 11.08
CA GLN A 92 6.85 -11.30 10.88
C GLN A 92 7.57 -11.59 9.56
N ILE A 93 7.46 -10.69 8.57
CA ILE A 93 8.20 -10.78 7.31
C ILE A 93 9.63 -10.27 7.51
N ASN A 94 9.75 -9.08 8.09
CA ASN A 94 11.03 -8.47 8.38
C ASN A 94 10.92 -7.62 9.67
N PRO A 95 11.49 -8.10 10.79
CA PRO A 95 11.38 -7.41 12.07
C PRO A 95 12.19 -6.11 12.15
N TYR A 96 12.97 -5.80 11.12
CA TYR A 96 13.84 -4.61 11.06
C TYR A 96 13.28 -3.49 10.19
N LEU A 97 12.04 -3.63 9.69
CA LEU A 97 11.34 -2.55 8.99
C LEU A 97 11.02 -1.41 9.93
N ASP A 98 11.20 -0.20 9.46
CA ASP A 98 10.71 0.99 10.16
C ASP A 98 9.25 1.24 9.78
N ILE A 99 8.34 0.94 10.72
CA ILE A 99 6.90 1.03 10.51
C ILE A 99 6.29 2.03 11.50
N ARG A 100 5.95 3.21 10.99
CA ARG A 100 5.11 4.19 11.67
C ARG A 100 3.64 3.81 11.47
N THR A 101 2.82 4.00 12.50
CA THR A 101 1.37 3.80 12.44
C THR A 101 0.64 4.99 13.01
N ASP A 102 -0.40 5.46 12.32
CA ASP A 102 -1.33 6.45 12.82
C ASP A 102 -2.77 5.92 12.70
N CYS A 103 -3.38 5.63 13.86
CA CYS A 103 -4.77 5.15 13.95
C CYS A 103 -5.72 6.34 13.96
N VAL A 104 -5.87 7.00 12.79
CA VAL A 104 -6.66 8.22 12.65
C VAL A 104 -7.39 8.25 11.32
N LYS A 105 -8.54 8.95 11.30
CA LYS A 105 -9.21 9.29 10.04
C LYS A 105 -8.47 10.46 9.39
N VAL A 106 -8.09 10.30 8.13
CA VAL A 106 -7.48 11.40 7.35
C VAL A 106 -8.55 12.43 7.03
N THR A 107 -8.21 13.70 7.23
CA THR A 107 -9.04 14.87 6.95
C THR A 107 -8.18 15.96 6.35
N ASP A 108 -8.79 17.01 5.79
CA ASP A 108 -8.05 18.18 5.28
C ASP A 108 -7.17 18.82 6.36
N ASP A 109 -7.62 18.81 7.63
CA ASP A 109 -6.90 19.44 8.75
C ASP A 109 -5.62 18.71 9.14
N ASN A 110 -5.57 17.37 9.02
CA ASN A 110 -4.40 16.56 9.45
C ASN A 110 -3.54 16.04 8.29
N LEU A 111 -3.99 16.19 7.05
CA LEU A 111 -3.33 15.66 5.86
C LEU A 111 -1.88 16.13 5.76
N GLN A 112 -1.63 17.42 5.95
CA GLN A 112 -0.28 17.96 5.78
C GLN A 112 0.71 17.38 6.79
N GLU A 113 0.31 17.20 8.04
CA GLU A 113 1.14 16.60 9.09
C GLU A 113 1.39 15.11 8.83
N LEU A 114 0.32 14.37 8.48
CA LEU A 114 0.42 12.92 8.26
C LEU A 114 1.33 12.56 7.09
N PHE A 115 1.30 13.33 6.02
CA PHE A 115 2.05 13.00 4.81
C PHE A 115 3.35 13.79 4.63
N ALA A 116 3.74 14.64 5.58
CA ALA A 116 4.93 15.50 5.47
C ALA A 116 6.20 14.73 5.08
N ASP A 117 6.48 13.62 5.75
CA ASP A 117 7.74 12.87 5.63
C ASP A 117 7.78 11.89 4.45
N ALA A 118 6.62 11.43 3.96
CA ALA A 118 6.56 10.45 2.88
C ALA A 118 7.01 11.04 1.55
N THR A 119 7.75 10.27 0.76
CA THR A 119 8.10 10.63 -0.63
C THR A 119 7.08 10.12 -1.64
N ILE A 120 6.44 9.01 -1.30
CA ILE A 120 5.39 8.38 -2.11
C ILE A 120 4.16 8.15 -1.23
N VAL A 121 2.99 8.50 -1.75
CA VAL A 121 1.70 8.25 -1.10
C VAL A 121 0.92 7.23 -1.90
N CYS A 122 0.51 6.14 -1.24
CA CYS A 122 -0.43 5.15 -1.74
C CYS A 122 -1.82 5.47 -1.19
N GLU A 123 -2.72 5.87 -2.05
CA GLU A 123 -4.11 6.12 -1.70
C GLU A 123 -4.93 4.84 -1.92
N ALA A 124 -5.45 4.23 -0.86
CA ALA A 124 -6.12 2.93 -0.85
C ALA A 124 -7.49 2.94 -0.14
N PHE A 125 -8.16 4.09 -0.08
CA PHE A 125 -9.50 4.21 0.49
C PHE A 125 -10.54 3.55 -0.42
N ASP A 126 -11.65 3.12 0.15
CA ASP A 126 -12.81 2.57 -0.56
C ASP A 126 -13.95 3.60 -0.72
N ASN A 127 -13.92 4.70 0.05
CA ASN A 127 -14.87 5.77 -0.02
C ASN A 127 -14.45 6.83 -1.05
N LEU A 128 -15.33 7.17 -1.99
CA LEU A 128 -15.04 8.08 -3.10
C LEU A 128 -14.71 9.51 -2.64
N GLU A 129 -15.39 10.00 -1.59
CA GLU A 129 -15.17 11.35 -1.07
C GLU A 129 -13.82 11.44 -0.37
N ALA A 130 -13.49 10.45 0.48
CA ALA A 130 -12.20 10.37 1.14
C ALA A 130 -11.04 10.21 0.13
N LYS A 131 -11.23 9.39 -0.91
CA LYS A 131 -10.29 9.25 -2.03
C LYS A 131 -10.06 10.59 -2.74
N ALA A 132 -11.11 11.28 -3.11
CA ALA A 132 -11.02 12.58 -3.79
C ALA A 132 -10.35 13.63 -2.89
N MET A 133 -10.68 13.69 -1.60
CA MET A 133 -10.07 14.59 -0.62
C MET A 133 -8.55 14.34 -0.54
N LEU A 134 -8.12 13.09 -0.35
CA LEU A 134 -6.69 12.77 -0.23
C LEU A 134 -5.94 13.07 -1.52
N VAL A 135 -6.47 12.65 -2.68
CA VAL A 135 -5.82 12.90 -3.98
C VAL A 135 -5.64 14.39 -4.21
N ASN A 136 -6.71 15.19 -4.04
CA ASN A 136 -6.65 16.63 -4.22
C ASN A 136 -5.68 17.29 -3.24
N GLY A 137 -5.75 16.92 -1.95
CA GLY A 137 -4.89 17.47 -0.91
C GLY A 137 -3.41 17.18 -1.16
N ILE A 138 -3.05 15.96 -1.59
CA ILE A 138 -1.66 15.63 -1.93
C ILE A 138 -1.19 16.42 -3.16
N LEU A 139 -2.00 16.52 -4.21
CA LEU A 139 -1.64 17.25 -5.42
C LEU A 139 -1.50 18.77 -5.16
N GLU A 140 -2.28 19.33 -4.24
CA GLU A 140 -2.26 20.75 -3.89
C GLU A 140 -1.09 21.09 -2.97
N HIS A 141 -0.92 20.34 -1.87
CA HIS A 141 0.05 20.69 -0.83
C HIS A 141 1.44 20.08 -1.04
N PHE A 142 1.54 19.01 -1.83
CA PHE A 142 2.77 18.26 -2.05
C PHE A 142 2.96 17.90 -3.54
N PRO A 143 3.03 18.88 -4.44
CA PRO A 143 3.08 18.64 -5.89
C PRO A 143 4.33 17.87 -6.35
N GLU A 144 5.37 17.79 -5.52
CA GLU A 144 6.60 17.04 -5.78
C GLU A 144 6.47 15.54 -5.43
N LYS A 145 5.56 15.17 -4.51
CA LYS A 145 5.39 13.77 -4.07
C LYS A 145 4.77 12.93 -5.17
N LYS A 146 5.13 11.67 -5.18
CA LYS A 146 4.50 10.67 -6.06
C LYS A 146 3.24 10.14 -5.40
N LEU A 147 2.14 10.10 -6.16
CA LEU A 147 0.85 9.60 -5.71
C LEU A 147 0.43 8.41 -6.58
N VAL A 148 0.16 7.28 -5.94
CA VAL A 148 -0.38 6.08 -6.57
C VAL A 148 -1.74 5.79 -5.94
N SER A 149 -2.76 5.61 -6.76
CA SER A 149 -4.14 5.35 -6.34
C SER A 149 -4.76 4.26 -7.20
N ALA A 150 -5.90 3.72 -6.80
CA ALA A 150 -6.59 2.70 -7.56
C ALA A 150 -8.08 2.94 -7.68
N THR A 151 -8.66 2.50 -8.81
CA THR A 151 -10.09 2.52 -9.06
C THR A 151 -10.50 1.43 -10.06
N GLY A 152 -11.66 0.79 -9.80
CA GLY A 152 -12.17 -0.25 -10.69
C GLY A 152 -11.45 -1.57 -10.53
N MET A 153 -11.83 -2.36 -9.51
CA MET A 153 -11.31 -3.71 -9.28
C MET A 153 -12.39 -4.67 -8.75
N ALA A 154 -13.66 -4.28 -8.83
CA ALA A 154 -14.74 -5.13 -8.33
C ALA A 154 -15.02 -6.34 -9.25
N GLY A 155 -15.65 -7.35 -8.68
CA GLY A 155 -16.06 -8.56 -9.37
C GLY A 155 -14.91 -9.50 -9.72
N TYR A 156 -15.09 -10.25 -10.79
CA TYR A 156 -14.21 -11.33 -11.28
C TYR A 156 -13.96 -11.23 -12.78
N GLY A 157 -14.04 -10.03 -13.35
CA GLY A 157 -13.73 -9.78 -14.75
C GLY A 157 -12.27 -10.08 -15.09
N SER A 158 -11.92 -10.00 -16.36
CA SER A 158 -10.56 -10.30 -16.84
C SER A 158 -9.50 -9.52 -16.08
N SER A 159 -8.46 -10.21 -15.63
CA SER A 159 -7.29 -9.58 -14.99
C SER A 159 -6.58 -8.60 -15.93
N ASN A 160 -6.62 -8.85 -17.24
CA ASN A 160 -5.96 -8.04 -18.25
C ASN A 160 -6.58 -6.63 -18.42
N THR A 161 -7.72 -6.36 -17.79
CA THR A 161 -8.31 -5.01 -17.79
C THR A 161 -7.76 -4.12 -16.67
N ILE A 162 -7.08 -4.72 -15.68
CA ILE A 162 -6.37 -3.94 -14.64
C ILE A 162 -5.06 -3.44 -15.23
N ILE A 163 -4.92 -2.14 -15.31
CA ILE A 163 -3.74 -1.48 -15.90
C ILE A 163 -3.31 -0.32 -15.01
N THR A 164 -2.06 0.09 -15.14
CA THR A 164 -1.54 1.33 -14.56
C THR A 164 -1.56 2.43 -15.62
N LYS A 165 -1.99 3.63 -15.25
CA LYS A 165 -1.97 4.83 -16.10
C LYS A 165 -1.27 5.97 -15.37
N ARG A 166 -0.45 6.73 -16.07
CA ARG A 166 0.05 8.03 -15.59
C ARG A 166 -0.99 9.09 -15.94
N ILE A 167 -1.64 9.67 -14.93
CA ILE A 167 -2.70 10.67 -15.11
C ILE A 167 -2.12 12.08 -15.18
N MET A 168 -1.15 12.38 -14.32
CA MET A 168 -0.40 13.64 -14.27
C MET A 168 1.08 13.34 -14.01
N LYS A 169 1.92 14.38 -13.99
CA LYS A 169 3.38 14.26 -13.79
C LYS A 169 3.76 13.31 -12.66
N ASN A 170 3.06 13.40 -11.52
CA ASN A 170 3.36 12.64 -10.30
C ASN A 170 2.18 11.79 -9.80
N PHE A 171 1.13 11.62 -10.62
CA PHE A 171 -0.06 10.86 -10.25
C PHE A 171 -0.29 9.67 -11.18
N TYR A 172 -0.36 8.50 -10.57
CA TYR A 172 -0.54 7.20 -11.22
C TYR A 172 -1.82 6.55 -10.70
N LEU A 173 -2.60 5.95 -11.61
CA LEU A 173 -3.89 5.32 -11.30
C LEU A 173 -3.89 3.88 -11.79
N CYS A 174 -4.15 2.93 -10.88
CA CYS A 174 -4.25 1.51 -11.15
C CYS A 174 -5.72 1.06 -11.17
N GLY A 175 -6.03 0.05 -12.00
CA GLY A 175 -7.37 -0.50 -12.08
C GLY A 175 -7.94 -0.46 -13.49
N ASP A 176 -9.20 -0.88 -13.65
CA ASP A 176 -9.91 -0.79 -14.94
C ASP A 176 -10.67 0.54 -15.12
N GLY A 177 -10.82 1.32 -14.05
CA GLY A 177 -11.45 2.63 -14.07
C GLY A 177 -12.99 2.62 -14.18
N VAL A 178 -13.62 1.46 -14.21
CA VAL A 178 -15.07 1.37 -14.49
C VAL A 178 -15.84 0.46 -13.54
N THR A 179 -15.23 -0.61 -13.00
CA THR A 179 -15.98 -1.56 -12.16
C THR A 179 -16.11 -1.05 -10.72
N ALA A 180 -17.36 -0.96 -10.27
CA ALA A 180 -17.70 -0.63 -8.88
C ALA A 180 -18.35 -1.85 -8.19
N PRO A 181 -18.24 -1.97 -6.86
CA PRO A 181 -18.93 -3.03 -6.13
C PRO A 181 -20.45 -2.91 -6.28
N THR A 182 -21.08 -4.03 -6.65
CA THR A 182 -22.53 -4.18 -6.73
C THR A 182 -22.94 -5.50 -6.12
N TYR A 183 -24.26 -5.70 -5.92
CA TYR A 183 -24.75 -7.00 -5.45
C TYR A 183 -24.35 -8.12 -6.42
N GLY A 184 -23.74 -9.17 -5.89
CA GLY A 184 -23.21 -10.30 -6.69
C GLY A 184 -21.85 -10.03 -7.36
N HIS A 185 -21.38 -8.80 -7.39
CA HIS A 185 -20.08 -8.38 -7.95
C HIS A 185 -19.30 -7.52 -6.96
N GLY A 186 -19.13 -8.03 -5.74
CA GLY A 186 -18.37 -7.36 -4.68
C GLY A 186 -16.87 -7.39 -4.93
N LEU A 187 -16.12 -6.84 -3.96
CA LEU A 187 -14.67 -6.94 -3.97
C LEU A 187 -14.23 -8.37 -3.60
N MET A 188 -13.38 -8.96 -4.42
CA MET A 188 -12.87 -10.32 -4.27
C MET A 188 -11.35 -10.35 -4.27
N ALA A 189 -10.75 -11.19 -3.41
CA ALA A 189 -9.31 -11.25 -3.21
C ALA A 189 -8.48 -11.30 -4.50
N PRO A 190 -8.77 -12.17 -5.50
CA PRO A 190 -7.89 -12.28 -6.67
C PRO A 190 -7.77 -10.96 -7.45
N ARG A 191 -8.89 -10.30 -7.72
CA ARG A 191 -8.90 -9.08 -8.52
C ARG A 191 -8.39 -7.87 -7.74
N VAL A 192 -8.71 -7.81 -6.44
CA VAL A 192 -8.16 -6.80 -5.52
C VAL A 192 -6.64 -6.96 -5.41
N ALA A 193 -6.13 -8.19 -5.28
CA ALA A 193 -4.70 -8.46 -5.20
C ALA A 193 -3.97 -8.08 -6.50
N ILE A 194 -4.56 -8.33 -7.68
CA ILE A 194 -3.98 -7.89 -8.96
C ILE A 194 -3.87 -6.37 -9.01
N CYS A 195 -4.92 -5.64 -8.62
CA CYS A 195 -4.88 -4.18 -8.60
C CYS A 195 -3.86 -3.64 -7.60
N ALA A 196 -3.81 -4.19 -6.39
CA ALA A 196 -2.80 -3.86 -5.39
C ALA A 196 -1.37 -4.19 -5.85
N ALA A 197 -1.19 -5.27 -6.63
CA ALA A 197 0.11 -5.59 -7.21
C ALA A 197 0.54 -4.56 -8.26
N HIS A 198 -0.37 -3.99 -9.04
CA HIS A 198 -0.10 -2.85 -9.92
C HIS A 198 0.35 -1.62 -9.12
N GLU A 199 -0.34 -1.29 -8.01
CA GLU A 199 0.08 -0.18 -7.13
C GLU A 199 1.46 -0.43 -6.53
N ALA A 200 1.68 -1.60 -5.92
CA ALA A 200 2.95 -1.95 -5.30
C ALA A 200 4.10 -1.97 -6.31
N ASN A 201 3.88 -2.48 -7.52
CA ASN A 201 4.88 -2.46 -8.59
C ASN A 201 5.19 -1.04 -9.06
N MET A 202 4.17 -0.18 -9.22
CA MET A 202 4.40 1.22 -9.58
C MET A 202 5.17 1.97 -8.48
N ILE A 203 4.82 1.78 -7.21
CA ILE A 203 5.56 2.33 -6.08
C ILE A 203 7.02 1.85 -6.09
N THR A 204 7.25 0.57 -6.32
CA THR A 204 8.61 0.00 -6.44
C THR A 204 9.40 0.68 -7.55
N ARG A 205 8.82 0.83 -8.75
CA ARG A 205 9.43 1.54 -9.87
C ARG A 205 9.78 2.97 -9.52
N LEU A 206 8.88 3.69 -8.86
CA LEU A 206 9.11 5.08 -8.42
C LEU A 206 10.25 5.20 -7.40
N ILE A 207 10.38 4.25 -6.46
CA ILE A 207 11.53 4.20 -5.54
C ILE A 207 12.84 4.00 -6.31
N LEU A 208 12.82 3.20 -7.36
CA LEU A 208 13.98 2.92 -8.20
C LEU A 208 14.26 4.02 -9.26
N GLY A 209 13.47 5.09 -9.28
CA GLY A 209 13.65 6.20 -10.22
C GLY A 209 12.99 6.00 -11.59
N GLU A 210 12.19 4.94 -11.76
CA GLU A 210 11.49 4.62 -13.00
C GLU A 210 10.09 5.24 -13.00
N GLU A 211 9.88 6.28 -13.80
CA GLU A 211 8.61 7.02 -13.86
C GLU A 211 7.68 6.57 -14.97
N GLU A 212 8.16 5.84 -15.95
CA GLU A 212 7.34 5.27 -17.02
C GLU A 212 6.49 4.10 -16.51
N ILE A 213 5.36 3.82 -17.17
CA ILE A 213 4.42 2.75 -16.77
C ILE A 213 4.72 1.44 -17.51
#